data_38dd6e392833720bb03aae5a95a3e7eb
#
_entry.id   38dd6e392833720bb03aae5a95a3e7eb
#
_cell.length_a   1.000
_cell.length_b   1.000
_cell.length_c   1.000
_cell.angle_alpha   90.00
_cell.angle_beta   90.00
_cell.angle_gamma   90.00
#
_symmetry.space_group_name_H-M   'P 1'
#
loop_
_entity.id
_entity.type
_entity.pdbx_description
1 polymer ?
#
loop_
_entity_poly.entity_id
_entity_poly.type
_entity_poly.pdbx_seq_one_letter_code
_entity_poly.pdbx_strand_id
1 'polypeptide(L)'
;MVAFWKLDRRKSKELGEQLDQLQAVTKQLERERDSAMQELFRRFSEEGKLNKEKSQFEAQLAEYEKYAALAQLALGAAHEINNPLLGILSHLELEVEGTEGEERAEIEQCIECAKRISMTLRSLMNYARPAPLILSKVNLHRLVSETLTFLEHQPMLHGRVLQNLVDPGLPLICVDANQLSQVLMNLLLNAAQATAEGGRITVFAEQSPDKDSVVLRVIDTGCGIPADVLPHVFEPFFTTKRGKGTGLGLSISQAYVRSHEGDIQIESAPDRGTTVTITLPFRQVAPPAPEEGEESQEVIIQ
;
A
#
# COMPACT_ATOMS: atom_id res chain seq x y z
N MET A 1 92.79 -30.98 2.74
CA MET A 1 91.91 -30.54 1.61
C MET A 1 90.57 -31.25 1.58
N VAL A 2 90.46 -32.55 1.74
CA VAL A 2 89.20 -33.31 1.63
C VAL A 2 88.17 -32.97 2.78
N ALA A 3 88.66 -32.71 3.97
CA ALA A 3 87.79 -32.36 5.12
C ALA A 3 87.12 -30.95 4.99
N PHE A 4 87.84 -29.99 4.42
CA PHE A 4 87.33 -28.63 4.19
C PHE A 4 86.25 -28.62 3.11
N TRP A 5 86.34 -29.42 2.10
CA TRP A 5 85.38 -29.56 0.99
C TRP A 5 84.08 -30.27 1.44
N LYS A 6 84.18 -31.22 2.38
CA LYS A 6 83.02 -31.88 3.00
C LYS A 6 82.23 -30.91 3.94
N LEU A 7 82.95 -30.06 4.64
CA LEU A 7 82.33 -29.07 5.52
C LEU A 7 81.57 -27.97 4.76
N ASP A 8 82.17 -27.52 3.63
CA ASP A 8 81.60 -26.54 2.75
C ASP A 8 80.33 -27.06 2.02
N ARG A 9 80.33 -28.31 1.60
CA ARG A 9 79.15 -28.97 1.04
C ARG A 9 77.99 -29.15 2.09
N ARG A 10 78.30 -29.41 3.34
CA ARG A 10 77.34 -29.58 4.39
C ARG A 10 76.63 -28.21 4.69
N LYS A 11 77.44 -27.17 4.85
CA LYS A 11 76.92 -25.82 5.05
C LYS A 11 76.07 -25.32 3.88
N SER A 12 76.50 -25.59 2.64
CA SER A 12 75.76 -25.26 1.45
C SER A 12 74.38 -25.97 1.37
N LYS A 13 74.36 -27.27 1.81
CA LYS A 13 73.08 -27.99 1.89
C LYS A 13 72.15 -27.51 2.97
N GLU A 14 72.66 -27.21 4.16
CA GLU A 14 71.91 -26.63 5.28
C GLU A 14 71.35 -25.25 4.92
N LEU A 15 72.11 -24.41 4.19
CA LEU A 15 71.66 -23.11 3.72
C LEU A 15 70.57 -23.24 2.66
N GLY A 16 70.67 -24.24 1.78
CA GLY A 16 69.65 -24.56 0.78
C GLY A 16 68.33 -24.98 1.42
N GLU A 17 68.38 -25.88 2.42
CA GLU A 17 67.21 -26.33 3.18
C GLU A 17 66.55 -25.18 3.96
N GLN A 18 67.33 -24.26 4.54
CA GLN A 18 66.82 -23.05 5.21
C GLN A 18 66.17 -22.08 4.21
N LEU A 19 66.74 -21.91 3.02
CA LEU A 19 66.18 -21.07 1.98
C LEU A 19 64.80 -21.58 1.51
N ASP A 20 64.73 -22.91 1.25
CA ASP A 20 63.46 -23.57 0.85
C ASP A 20 62.38 -23.46 1.93
N GLN A 21 62.75 -23.60 3.22
CA GLN A 21 61.84 -23.41 4.34
C GLN A 21 61.34 -21.94 4.42
N LEU A 22 62.27 -20.98 4.24
CA LEU A 22 61.90 -19.56 4.24
C LEU A 22 60.94 -19.21 3.10
N GLN A 23 61.22 -19.73 1.91
CA GLN A 23 60.34 -19.55 0.75
C GLN A 23 58.95 -20.17 0.96
N ALA A 24 58.90 -21.37 1.57
CA ALA A 24 57.61 -22.03 1.91
C ALA A 24 56.80 -21.19 2.90
N VAL A 25 57.41 -20.67 3.97
CA VAL A 25 56.76 -19.79 4.97
C VAL A 25 56.31 -18.49 4.33
N THR A 26 57.14 -17.87 3.48
CA THR A 26 56.77 -16.64 2.78
C THR A 26 55.55 -16.86 1.90
N LYS A 27 55.52 -17.95 1.16
CA LYS A 27 54.38 -18.29 0.28
C LYS A 27 53.10 -18.61 1.07
N GLN A 28 53.24 -19.17 2.27
CA GLN A 28 52.12 -19.41 3.18
C GLN A 28 51.58 -18.10 3.72
N LEU A 29 52.43 -17.19 4.20
CA LEU A 29 52.06 -15.88 4.68
C LEU A 29 51.37 -15.01 3.61
N GLU A 30 51.85 -15.09 2.38
CA GLU A 30 51.21 -14.43 1.22
C GLU A 30 49.79 -14.95 1.01
N ARG A 31 49.56 -16.26 1.06
CA ARG A 31 48.24 -16.86 0.93
C ARG A 31 47.29 -16.44 2.07
N GLU A 32 47.79 -16.43 3.31
CA GLU A 32 47.03 -16.01 4.47
C GLU A 32 46.66 -14.53 4.39
N ARG A 33 47.63 -13.66 3.97
CA ARG A 33 47.37 -12.25 3.72
C ARG A 33 46.31 -12.05 2.65
N ASP A 34 46.39 -12.75 1.52
CA ASP A 34 45.45 -12.59 0.41
C ASP A 34 44.06 -13.06 0.80
N SER A 35 43.95 -14.16 1.56
CA SER A 35 42.70 -14.65 2.11
C SER A 35 42.07 -13.64 3.11
N ALA A 36 42.87 -13.10 4.02
CA ALA A 36 42.43 -12.09 4.99
C ALA A 36 41.95 -10.80 4.28
N MET A 37 42.67 -10.38 3.21
CA MET A 37 42.33 -9.23 2.42
C MET A 37 40.98 -9.43 1.67
N GLN A 38 40.75 -10.61 1.11
CA GLN A 38 39.48 -10.96 0.46
C GLN A 38 38.32 -10.95 1.44
N GLU A 39 38.50 -11.52 2.62
CA GLU A 39 37.48 -11.53 3.68
C GLU A 39 37.15 -10.10 4.17
N LEU A 40 38.17 -9.28 4.34
CA LEU A 40 38.03 -7.86 4.71
C LEU A 40 37.20 -7.11 3.65
N PHE A 41 37.54 -7.32 2.37
CA PHE A 41 36.85 -6.66 1.25
C PHE A 41 35.38 -7.09 1.16
N ARG A 42 35.10 -8.38 1.43
CA ARG A 42 33.74 -8.91 1.50
C ARG A 42 32.94 -8.22 2.61
N ARG A 43 33.49 -8.14 3.82
CA ARG A 43 32.84 -7.47 4.97
C ARG A 43 32.57 -5.99 4.71
N PHE A 44 33.52 -5.25 4.14
CA PHE A 44 33.30 -3.85 3.77
C PHE A 44 32.19 -3.68 2.74
N SER A 45 32.10 -4.60 1.76
CA SER A 45 31.03 -4.56 0.75
C SER A 45 29.66 -4.85 1.37
N GLU A 46 29.57 -5.83 2.28
CA GLU A 46 28.35 -6.18 3.00
C GLU A 46 27.90 -5.04 3.93
N GLU A 47 28.82 -4.45 4.67
CA GLU A 47 28.57 -3.30 5.55
C GLU A 47 28.10 -2.07 4.76
N GLY A 48 28.69 -1.81 3.59
CA GLY A 48 28.28 -0.73 2.70
C GLY A 48 26.85 -0.91 2.17
N LYS A 49 26.45 -2.15 1.83
CA LYS A 49 25.07 -2.46 1.42
C LYS A 49 24.09 -2.25 2.57
N LEU A 50 24.40 -2.79 3.75
CA LEU A 50 23.57 -2.66 4.94
C LEU A 50 23.38 -1.20 5.36
N ASN A 51 24.43 -0.39 5.31
CA ASN A 51 24.34 1.04 5.60
C ASN A 51 23.46 1.80 4.59
N LYS A 52 23.52 1.40 3.31
CA LYS A 52 22.66 2.00 2.29
C LYS A 52 21.19 1.64 2.52
N GLU A 53 20.90 0.38 2.81
CA GLU A 53 19.55 -0.08 3.13
C GLU A 53 19.01 0.59 4.40
N LYS A 54 19.84 0.68 5.44
CA LYS A 54 19.51 1.39 6.68
C LYS A 54 19.17 2.86 6.43
N SER A 55 19.99 3.57 5.65
CA SER A 55 19.75 4.98 5.32
C SER A 55 18.45 5.17 4.51
N GLN A 56 18.15 4.26 3.60
CA GLN A 56 16.88 4.28 2.86
C GLN A 56 15.69 4.04 3.79
N PHE A 57 15.81 3.09 4.71
CA PHE A 57 14.77 2.80 5.68
C PHE A 57 14.55 3.96 6.66
N GLU A 58 15.63 4.60 7.14
CA GLU A 58 15.54 5.78 8.01
C GLU A 58 14.87 6.97 7.29
N ALA A 59 15.17 7.17 6.01
CA ALA A 59 14.51 8.21 5.21
C ALA A 59 13.00 7.93 5.04
N GLN A 60 12.62 6.66 4.78
CA GLN A 60 11.22 6.27 4.70
C GLN A 60 10.50 6.41 6.04
N LEU A 61 11.17 6.07 7.15
CA LEU A 61 10.61 6.20 8.50
C LEU A 61 10.37 7.68 8.84
N ALA A 62 11.33 8.56 8.56
CA ALA A 62 11.19 10.00 8.79
C ALA A 62 10.04 10.60 7.97
N GLU A 63 9.87 10.15 6.73
CA GLU A 63 8.74 10.55 5.90
C GLU A 63 7.41 10.05 6.49
N TYR A 64 7.38 8.80 6.93
CA TYR A 64 6.20 8.22 7.60
C TYR A 64 5.85 8.96 8.90
N GLU A 65 6.84 9.27 9.74
CA GLU A 65 6.65 10.05 10.98
C GLU A 65 6.10 11.46 10.69
N LYS A 66 6.58 12.11 9.65
CA LYS A 66 6.07 13.42 9.20
C LYS A 66 4.58 13.33 8.81
N TYR A 67 4.20 12.29 8.05
CA TYR A 67 2.81 12.09 7.68
C TYR A 67 1.94 11.71 8.88
N ALA A 68 2.44 10.88 9.79
CA ALA A 68 1.73 10.50 11.02
C ALA A 68 1.47 11.72 11.92
N ALA A 69 2.46 12.60 12.08
CA ALA A 69 2.30 13.84 12.85
C ALA A 69 1.28 14.79 12.21
N LEU A 70 1.35 14.95 10.88
CA LEU A 70 0.39 15.77 10.14
C LEU A 70 -1.03 15.20 10.27
N ALA A 71 -1.15 13.90 10.20
CA ALA A 71 -2.39 13.17 10.35
C ALA A 71 -2.99 13.31 11.75
N GLN A 72 -2.19 13.26 12.82
CA GLN A 72 -2.65 13.49 14.19
C GLN A 72 -3.16 14.92 14.42
N LEU A 73 -2.45 15.93 13.90
CA LEU A 73 -2.89 17.32 13.95
C LEU A 73 -4.21 17.52 13.18
N ALA A 74 -4.30 16.91 12.00
CA ALA A 74 -5.51 16.95 11.18
C ALA A 74 -6.70 16.25 11.85
N LEU A 75 -6.46 15.19 12.63
CA LEU A 75 -7.51 14.45 13.37
C LEU A 75 -8.15 15.34 14.44
N GLY A 76 -7.33 16.07 15.22
CA GLY A 76 -7.83 17.03 16.21
C GLY A 76 -8.66 18.13 15.55
N ALA A 77 -8.10 18.76 14.52
CA ALA A 77 -8.78 19.80 13.76
C ALA A 77 -10.05 19.27 13.05
N ALA A 78 -10.03 18.05 12.51
CA ALA A 78 -11.17 17.47 11.83
C ALA A 78 -12.37 17.25 12.76
N HIS A 79 -12.13 16.79 13.99
CA HIS A 79 -13.21 16.69 15.00
C HIS A 79 -13.80 18.04 15.35
N GLU A 80 -12.93 19.04 15.56
CA GLU A 80 -13.37 20.40 15.92
C GLU A 80 -14.08 21.12 14.75
N ILE A 81 -13.72 20.81 13.50
CA ILE A 81 -14.37 21.39 12.30
C ILE A 81 -15.66 20.62 11.96
N ASN A 82 -15.67 19.30 12.14
CA ASN A 82 -16.85 18.49 11.76
C ASN A 82 -18.07 18.79 12.63
N ASN A 83 -17.88 19.15 13.89
CA ASN A 83 -18.98 19.50 14.81
C ASN A 83 -19.76 20.74 14.35
N PRO A 84 -19.15 21.93 14.14
CA PRO A 84 -19.87 23.08 13.62
C PRO A 84 -20.38 22.86 12.18
N LEU A 85 -19.69 22.07 11.38
CA LEU A 85 -20.10 21.76 10.01
C LEU A 85 -21.42 20.96 9.98
N LEU A 86 -21.59 20.00 10.89
CA LEU A 86 -22.87 19.29 11.05
C LEU A 86 -24.00 20.23 11.46
N GLY A 87 -23.73 21.19 12.34
CA GLY A 87 -24.70 22.21 12.70
C GLY A 87 -25.12 23.08 11.51
N ILE A 88 -24.14 23.52 10.71
CA ILE A 88 -24.40 24.29 9.47
C ILE A 88 -25.23 23.47 8.49
N LEU A 89 -24.85 22.20 8.27
CA LEU A 89 -25.56 21.27 7.37
C LEU A 89 -27.04 21.11 7.81
N SER A 90 -27.26 20.82 9.08
CA SER A 90 -28.64 20.66 9.61
C SER A 90 -29.48 21.92 9.45
N HIS A 91 -28.87 23.11 9.63
CA HIS A 91 -29.56 24.36 9.42
C HIS A 91 -29.90 24.59 7.94
N LEU A 92 -28.95 24.38 7.04
CA LEU A 92 -29.19 24.54 5.61
C LEU A 92 -30.21 23.50 5.06
N GLU A 93 -30.20 22.26 5.58
CA GLU A 93 -31.16 21.22 5.19
C GLU A 93 -32.60 21.57 5.63
N LEU A 94 -32.75 22.24 6.76
CA LEU A 94 -34.05 22.75 7.19
C LEU A 94 -34.52 23.97 6.35
N GLU A 95 -33.60 24.85 5.99
CA GLU A 95 -33.88 26.06 5.24
C GLU A 95 -34.29 25.77 3.79
N VAL A 96 -33.65 24.75 3.18
CA VAL A 96 -33.96 24.33 1.81
C VAL A 96 -35.39 23.79 1.64
N GLU A 97 -35.98 23.19 2.70
CA GLU A 97 -37.33 22.66 2.66
C GLU A 97 -38.39 23.77 2.53
N GLY A 98 -38.09 25.01 3.01
CA GLY A 98 -38.99 26.16 2.96
C GLY A 98 -38.73 27.16 1.84
N THR A 99 -37.71 26.91 0.97
CA THR A 99 -37.22 27.88 -0.01
C THR A 99 -37.40 27.36 -1.44
N GLU A 100 -37.74 28.27 -2.36
CA GLU A 100 -37.97 27.97 -3.78
C GLU A 100 -37.13 28.88 -4.68
N GLY A 101 -36.94 28.50 -5.97
CA GLY A 101 -36.29 29.32 -6.99
C GLY A 101 -34.78 29.39 -6.89
N GLU A 102 -34.20 30.55 -7.15
CA GLU A 102 -32.73 30.77 -7.17
C GLU A 102 -32.11 30.59 -5.79
N GLU A 103 -32.79 31.05 -4.75
CA GLU A 103 -32.32 30.96 -3.37
C GLU A 103 -32.19 29.49 -2.91
N ARG A 104 -33.11 28.62 -3.33
CA ARG A 104 -32.98 27.16 -3.10
C ARG A 104 -31.73 26.57 -3.75
N ALA A 105 -31.43 26.98 -4.97
CA ALA A 105 -30.26 26.49 -5.68
C ALA A 105 -28.94 26.91 -5.01
N GLU A 106 -28.89 28.12 -4.45
CA GLU A 106 -27.74 28.60 -3.66
C GLU A 106 -27.56 27.80 -2.37
N ILE A 107 -28.65 27.51 -1.65
CA ILE A 107 -28.64 26.71 -0.42
C ILE A 107 -28.19 25.26 -0.75
N GLU A 108 -28.73 24.65 -1.79
CA GLU A 108 -28.32 23.31 -2.24
C GLU A 108 -26.83 23.26 -2.59
N GLN A 109 -26.28 24.30 -3.22
CA GLN A 109 -24.85 24.42 -3.47
C GLN A 109 -24.02 24.54 -2.19
N CYS A 110 -24.50 25.26 -1.19
CA CYS A 110 -23.84 25.35 0.11
C CYS A 110 -23.86 24.01 0.84
N ILE A 111 -24.97 23.26 0.79
CA ILE A 111 -25.08 21.90 1.33
C ILE A 111 -24.05 20.96 0.65
N GLU A 112 -23.94 21.03 -0.66
CA GLU A 112 -22.97 20.22 -1.40
C GLU A 112 -21.52 20.55 -1.00
N CYS A 113 -21.20 21.82 -0.86
CA CYS A 113 -19.88 22.26 -0.38
C CYS A 113 -19.59 21.76 1.05
N ALA A 114 -20.56 21.86 1.95
CA ALA A 114 -20.39 21.41 3.33
C ALA A 114 -20.26 19.87 3.42
N LYS A 115 -21.05 19.11 2.65
CA LYS A 115 -20.91 17.64 2.54
C LYS A 115 -19.54 17.24 2.00
N ARG A 116 -19.02 17.98 1.03
CA ARG A 116 -17.68 17.76 0.46
C ARG A 116 -16.57 18.02 1.48
N ILE A 117 -16.67 19.08 2.30
CA ILE A 117 -15.73 19.34 3.40
C ILE A 117 -15.76 18.18 4.39
N SER A 118 -16.95 17.71 4.80
CA SER A 118 -17.11 16.58 5.72
C SER A 118 -16.50 15.30 5.19
N MET A 119 -16.68 14.98 3.89
CA MET A 119 -16.04 13.83 3.25
C MET A 119 -14.51 13.94 3.22
N THR A 120 -14.00 15.14 2.97
CA THR A 120 -12.56 15.40 2.98
C THR A 120 -11.97 15.18 4.37
N LEU A 121 -12.62 15.69 5.40
CA LEU A 121 -12.21 15.49 6.79
C LEU A 121 -12.25 14.02 7.20
N ARG A 122 -13.31 13.29 6.83
CA ARG A 122 -13.39 11.84 7.08
C ARG A 122 -12.25 11.07 6.39
N SER A 123 -11.95 11.41 5.15
CA SER A 123 -10.84 10.79 4.42
C SER A 123 -9.50 11.04 5.12
N LEU A 124 -9.29 12.25 5.62
CA LEU A 124 -8.11 12.64 6.37
C LEU A 124 -8.02 11.88 7.71
N MET A 125 -9.15 11.76 8.43
CA MET A 125 -9.22 10.99 9.68
C MET A 125 -8.90 9.50 9.48
N ASN A 126 -9.46 8.89 8.43
CA ASN A 126 -9.20 7.49 8.10
C ASN A 126 -7.73 7.26 7.69
N TYR A 127 -7.12 8.24 7.04
CA TYR A 127 -5.69 8.20 6.72
C TYR A 127 -4.83 8.32 7.98
N ALA A 128 -5.22 9.19 8.92
CA ALA A 128 -4.50 9.46 10.17
C ALA A 128 -4.55 8.31 11.18
N ARG A 129 -5.68 7.62 11.25
CA ARG A 129 -5.92 6.53 12.18
C ARG A 129 -6.71 5.43 11.45
N PRO A 130 -6.01 4.56 10.72
CA PRO A 130 -6.67 3.41 10.12
C PRO A 130 -7.36 2.59 11.22
N ALA A 131 -8.63 2.26 10.99
CA ALA A 131 -9.36 1.38 11.89
C ALA A 131 -8.65 0.02 11.98
N PRO A 132 -8.71 -0.67 13.14
CA PRO A 132 -8.16 -2.01 13.26
C PRO A 132 -8.75 -2.92 12.18
N LEU A 133 -7.90 -3.74 11.57
CA LEU A 133 -8.27 -4.62 10.47
C LEU A 133 -9.21 -5.74 10.98
N ILE A 134 -10.43 -5.77 10.46
CA ILE A 134 -11.43 -6.80 10.79
C ILE A 134 -11.56 -7.75 9.61
N LEU A 135 -10.81 -8.85 9.65
CA LEU A 135 -10.80 -9.83 8.57
C LEU A 135 -12.05 -10.71 8.62
N SER A 136 -12.68 -10.88 7.45
CA SER A 136 -13.84 -11.78 7.25
C SER A 136 -13.74 -12.47 5.90
N LYS A 137 -14.47 -13.58 5.73
CA LYS A 137 -14.57 -14.27 4.43
C LYS A 137 -15.51 -13.48 3.51
N VAL A 138 -14.97 -12.95 2.43
CA VAL A 138 -15.69 -12.09 1.49
C VAL A 138 -15.80 -12.75 0.12
N ASN A 139 -17.00 -12.71 -0.46
CA ASN A 139 -17.24 -13.03 -1.85
C ASN A 139 -17.04 -11.77 -2.69
N LEU A 140 -16.01 -11.75 -3.52
CA LEU A 140 -15.67 -10.58 -4.35
C LEU A 140 -16.74 -10.20 -5.35
N HIS A 141 -17.37 -11.17 -6.01
CA HIS A 141 -18.45 -10.89 -6.96
C HIS A 141 -19.58 -10.10 -6.29
N ARG A 142 -19.97 -10.55 -5.09
CA ARG A 142 -21.02 -9.89 -4.31
C ARG A 142 -20.60 -8.48 -3.88
N LEU A 143 -19.41 -8.33 -3.33
CA LEU A 143 -18.89 -7.04 -2.87
C LEU A 143 -18.85 -6.02 -4.02
N VAL A 144 -18.35 -6.44 -5.20
CA VAL A 144 -18.31 -5.60 -6.39
C VAL A 144 -19.72 -5.25 -6.86
N SER A 145 -20.65 -6.22 -6.89
CA SER A 145 -22.05 -5.97 -7.29
C SER A 145 -22.73 -4.96 -6.37
N GLU A 146 -22.59 -5.11 -5.06
CA GLU A 146 -23.17 -4.18 -4.06
C GLU A 146 -22.57 -2.77 -4.24
N THR A 147 -21.26 -2.66 -4.48
CA THR A 147 -20.58 -1.37 -4.71
C THR A 147 -21.04 -0.71 -6.00
N LEU A 148 -21.16 -1.46 -7.10
CA LEU A 148 -21.64 -0.93 -8.38
C LEU A 148 -23.10 -0.47 -8.29
N THR A 149 -23.97 -1.27 -7.67
CA THR A 149 -25.40 -0.90 -7.46
C THR A 149 -25.53 0.39 -6.66
N PHE A 150 -24.71 0.56 -5.62
CA PHE A 150 -24.69 1.82 -4.86
C PHE A 150 -24.26 3.01 -5.73
N LEU A 151 -23.30 2.81 -6.61
CA LEU A 151 -22.75 3.85 -7.48
C LEU A 151 -23.64 4.17 -8.69
N GLU A 152 -24.45 3.25 -9.21
CA GLU A 152 -25.32 3.46 -10.38
C GLU A 152 -26.26 4.68 -10.21
N HIS A 153 -26.64 4.98 -8.97
CA HIS A 153 -27.51 6.11 -8.64
C HIS A 153 -26.75 7.45 -8.54
N GLN A 154 -25.43 7.44 -8.66
CA GLN A 154 -24.66 8.69 -8.56
C GLN A 154 -24.69 9.44 -9.91
N PRO A 155 -25.00 10.75 -9.91
CA PRO A 155 -25.08 11.55 -11.14
C PRO A 155 -23.83 11.47 -12.01
N MET A 156 -22.68 11.29 -11.38
CA MET A 156 -21.38 11.17 -12.03
C MET A 156 -21.25 9.93 -12.91
N LEU A 157 -22.07 8.90 -12.69
CA LEU A 157 -22.03 7.65 -13.45
C LEU A 157 -23.11 7.55 -14.53
N HIS A 158 -24.00 8.52 -14.61
CA HIS A 158 -25.02 8.56 -15.66
C HIS A 158 -24.37 8.58 -17.05
N GLY A 159 -24.91 7.78 -17.96
CA GLY A 159 -24.41 7.66 -19.33
C GLY A 159 -23.12 6.84 -19.49
N ARG A 160 -22.60 6.20 -18.42
CA ARG A 160 -21.45 5.27 -18.48
C ARG A 160 -21.89 3.83 -18.31
N VAL A 161 -21.16 2.91 -18.94
CA VAL A 161 -21.44 1.46 -18.85
C VAL A 161 -20.60 0.87 -17.73
N LEU A 162 -21.26 0.40 -16.66
CA LEU A 162 -20.63 -0.32 -15.56
C LEU A 162 -20.74 -1.83 -15.80
N GLN A 163 -19.64 -2.57 -15.64
CA GLN A 163 -19.61 -4.03 -15.85
C GLN A 163 -18.92 -4.73 -14.69
N ASN A 164 -19.62 -5.70 -14.11
CA ASN A 164 -19.05 -6.67 -13.18
C ASN A 164 -18.71 -7.95 -13.94
N LEU A 165 -17.43 -8.21 -14.17
CA LEU A 165 -16.91 -9.42 -14.82
C LEU A 165 -16.16 -10.32 -13.80
N VAL A 166 -16.42 -10.16 -12.52
CA VAL A 166 -15.90 -11.04 -11.47
C VAL A 166 -16.66 -12.35 -11.52
N ASP A 167 -15.94 -13.47 -11.60
CA ASP A 167 -16.58 -14.80 -11.56
C ASP A 167 -17.24 -15.04 -10.20
N PRO A 168 -18.56 -15.36 -10.13
CA PRO A 168 -19.23 -15.74 -8.89
C PRO A 168 -18.62 -16.96 -8.20
N GLY A 169 -17.93 -17.81 -8.98
CA GLY A 169 -17.28 -19.04 -8.51
C GLY A 169 -15.88 -18.83 -7.91
N LEU A 170 -15.35 -17.60 -7.88
CA LEU A 170 -14.08 -17.30 -7.23
C LEU A 170 -14.10 -17.70 -5.74
N PRO A 171 -12.99 -18.27 -5.23
CA PRO A 171 -12.85 -18.56 -3.80
C PRO A 171 -13.08 -17.31 -2.93
N LEU A 172 -13.63 -17.55 -1.73
CA LEU A 172 -13.74 -16.47 -0.73
C LEU A 172 -12.34 -16.01 -0.31
N ILE A 173 -12.15 -14.69 -0.24
CA ILE A 173 -10.92 -14.09 0.27
C ILE A 173 -11.12 -13.63 1.71
N CYS A 174 -10.04 -13.62 2.49
CA CYS A 174 -10.05 -13.15 3.86
C CYS A 174 -9.54 -11.70 3.92
N VAL A 175 -10.48 -10.76 3.97
CA VAL A 175 -10.22 -9.31 3.94
C VAL A 175 -11.19 -8.55 4.84
N ASP A 176 -10.86 -7.31 5.15
CA ASP A 176 -11.83 -6.36 5.72
C ASP A 176 -12.75 -5.85 4.60
N ALA A 177 -14.01 -6.26 4.64
CA ALA A 177 -15.01 -5.91 3.62
C ALA A 177 -15.21 -4.39 3.50
N ASN A 178 -15.17 -3.65 4.63
CA ASN A 178 -15.36 -2.21 4.64
C ASN A 178 -14.18 -1.49 3.97
N GLN A 179 -12.95 -1.87 4.31
CA GLN A 179 -11.75 -1.28 3.71
C GLN A 179 -11.68 -1.60 2.22
N LEU A 180 -11.99 -2.84 1.82
CA LEU A 180 -11.98 -3.21 0.40
C LEU A 180 -13.10 -2.52 -0.39
N SER A 181 -14.31 -2.37 0.19
CA SER A 181 -15.39 -1.55 -0.41
C SER A 181 -14.94 -0.10 -0.61
N GLN A 182 -14.24 0.48 0.37
CA GLN A 182 -13.72 1.85 0.26
C GLN A 182 -12.67 1.97 -0.85
N VAL A 183 -11.80 0.97 -1.02
CA VAL A 183 -10.85 0.91 -2.13
C VAL A 183 -11.59 0.88 -3.46
N LEU A 184 -12.55 -0.04 -3.62
CA LEU A 184 -13.38 -0.14 -4.84
C LEU A 184 -14.10 1.16 -5.14
N MET A 185 -14.73 1.78 -4.14
CA MET A 185 -15.40 3.07 -4.25
C MET A 185 -14.47 4.17 -4.79
N ASN A 186 -13.28 4.30 -4.19
CA ASN A 186 -12.29 5.29 -4.61
C ASN A 186 -11.84 5.08 -6.07
N LEU A 187 -11.59 3.83 -6.46
CA LEU A 187 -11.15 3.49 -7.82
C LEU A 187 -12.26 3.73 -8.84
N LEU A 188 -13.49 3.30 -8.55
CA LEU A 188 -14.64 3.48 -9.43
C LEU A 188 -15.01 4.94 -9.62
N LEU A 189 -14.95 5.76 -8.56
CA LEU A 189 -15.17 7.20 -8.66
C LEU A 189 -14.06 7.89 -9.46
N ASN A 190 -12.80 7.47 -9.32
CA ASN A 190 -11.71 7.99 -10.14
C ASN A 190 -11.89 7.62 -11.62
N ALA A 191 -12.28 6.38 -11.90
CA ALA A 191 -12.61 5.90 -13.25
C ALA A 191 -13.78 6.68 -13.85
N ALA A 192 -14.85 6.92 -13.08
CA ALA A 192 -16.00 7.71 -13.50
C ALA A 192 -15.62 9.16 -13.87
N GLN A 193 -14.74 9.76 -13.07
CA GLN A 193 -14.25 11.12 -13.35
C GLN A 193 -13.39 11.23 -14.60
N ALA A 194 -12.66 10.16 -14.93
CA ALA A 194 -11.78 10.11 -16.10
C ALA A 194 -12.52 9.73 -17.40
N THR A 195 -13.63 9.01 -17.27
CA THR A 195 -14.38 8.43 -18.40
C THR A 195 -15.47 9.38 -18.88
N ALA A 196 -15.55 9.63 -20.18
CA ALA A 196 -16.61 10.42 -20.79
C ALA A 196 -17.95 9.63 -20.84
N GLU A 197 -19.05 10.32 -21.16
CA GLU A 197 -20.33 9.67 -21.45
C GLU A 197 -20.20 8.65 -22.58
N GLY A 198 -20.88 7.50 -22.46
CA GLY A 198 -20.75 6.38 -23.38
C GLY A 198 -19.53 5.49 -23.12
N GLY A 199 -18.60 5.93 -22.29
CA GLY A 199 -17.42 5.11 -21.92
C GLY A 199 -17.77 3.98 -20.95
N ARG A 200 -16.79 3.12 -20.71
CA ARG A 200 -16.95 1.87 -19.96
C ARG A 200 -16.02 1.82 -18.76
N ILE A 201 -16.55 1.28 -17.65
CA ILE A 201 -15.80 0.97 -16.42
C ILE A 201 -16.09 -0.50 -16.11
N THR A 202 -15.04 -1.30 -16.06
CA THR A 202 -15.13 -2.75 -15.88
C THR A 202 -14.38 -3.16 -14.62
N VAL A 203 -15.02 -3.96 -13.78
CA VAL A 203 -14.35 -4.65 -12.67
C VAL A 203 -14.22 -6.12 -13.04
N PHE A 204 -13.00 -6.62 -12.99
CA PHE A 204 -12.65 -7.99 -13.32
C PHE A 204 -11.81 -8.58 -12.19
N ALA A 205 -12.03 -9.85 -11.86
CA ALA A 205 -11.16 -10.55 -10.93
C ALA A 205 -10.93 -11.99 -11.35
N GLU A 206 -9.71 -12.46 -11.12
CA GLU A 206 -9.28 -13.83 -11.39
C GLU A 206 -8.34 -14.32 -10.30
N GLN A 207 -8.24 -15.63 -10.17
CA GLN A 207 -7.21 -16.24 -9.33
C GLN A 207 -5.86 -16.13 -10.03
N SER A 208 -4.79 -15.83 -9.30
CA SER A 208 -3.43 -15.82 -9.86
C SER A 208 -3.05 -17.21 -10.39
N PRO A 209 -2.12 -17.31 -11.34
CA PRO A 209 -1.66 -18.59 -11.88
C PRO A 209 -1.16 -19.56 -10.79
N ASP A 210 -0.52 -19.03 -9.75
CA ASP A 210 0.01 -19.78 -8.61
C ASP A 210 -1.08 -20.20 -7.61
N LYS A 211 -2.30 -19.70 -7.78
CA LYS A 211 -3.46 -19.90 -6.91
C LYS A 211 -3.28 -19.43 -5.46
N ASP A 212 -2.27 -18.61 -5.20
CA ASP A 212 -1.97 -18.08 -3.86
C ASP A 212 -2.60 -16.73 -3.60
N SER A 213 -3.13 -16.08 -4.65
CA SER A 213 -3.72 -14.75 -4.58
C SER A 213 -4.87 -14.57 -5.56
N VAL A 214 -5.65 -13.53 -5.35
CA VAL A 214 -6.63 -13.03 -6.30
C VAL A 214 -6.12 -11.73 -6.89
N VAL A 215 -6.31 -11.55 -8.19
CA VAL A 215 -5.99 -10.33 -8.93
C VAL A 215 -7.32 -9.65 -9.31
N LEU A 216 -7.54 -8.47 -8.74
CA LEU A 216 -8.72 -7.64 -8.99
C LEU A 216 -8.30 -6.44 -9.83
N ARG A 217 -8.98 -6.18 -10.95
CA ARG A 217 -8.69 -5.06 -11.86
C ARG A 217 -9.90 -4.15 -12.00
N VAL A 218 -9.66 -2.86 -11.91
CA VAL A 218 -10.61 -1.82 -12.30
C VAL A 218 -10.06 -1.16 -13.56
N ILE A 219 -10.83 -1.27 -14.65
CA ILE A 219 -10.43 -0.85 -16.00
C ILE A 219 -11.39 0.21 -16.47
N ASP A 220 -10.89 1.37 -16.90
CA ASP A 220 -11.68 2.43 -17.50
C ASP A 220 -11.20 2.77 -18.91
N THR A 221 -12.10 3.34 -19.72
CA THR A 221 -11.81 3.85 -21.06
C THR A 221 -11.71 5.38 -21.08
N GLY A 222 -11.18 5.94 -19.99
CA GLY A 222 -11.07 7.38 -19.79
C GLY A 222 -9.88 8.03 -20.49
N CYS A 223 -9.62 9.28 -20.14
CA CYS A 223 -8.53 10.09 -20.71
C CYS A 223 -7.12 9.58 -20.39
N GLY A 224 -7.00 8.63 -19.46
CA GLY A 224 -5.71 8.10 -19.01
C GLY A 224 -4.90 9.09 -18.17
N ILE A 225 -3.66 8.68 -17.84
CA ILE A 225 -2.73 9.40 -16.98
C ILE A 225 -1.41 9.59 -17.75
N PRO A 226 -0.86 10.81 -17.82
CA PRO A 226 0.46 11.07 -18.40
C PRO A 226 1.58 10.36 -17.64
N ALA A 227 2.65 10.00 -18.37
CA ALA A 227 3.76 9.22 -17.80
C ALA A 227 4.54 9.95 -16.69
N ASP A 228 4.60 11.26 -16.74
CA ASP A 228 5.21 12.13 -15.73
C ASP A 228 4.39 12.24 -14.44
N VAL A 229 3.09 11.97 -14.52
CA VAL A 229 2.14 11.99 -13.39
C VAL A 229 2.08 10.64 -12.67
N LEU A 230 2.23 9.51 -13.40
CA LEU A 230 2.09 8.16 -12.86
C LEU A 230 2.94 7.88 -11.59
N PRO A 231 4.21 8.33 -11.47
CA PRO A 231 5.02 8.08 -10.27
C PRO A 231 4.44 8.73 -9.00
N HIS A 232 3.62 9.78 -9.15
CA HIS A 232 3.13 10.59 -8.04
C HIS A 232 1.70 10.28 -7.63
N VAL A 233 0.97 9.42 -8.35
CA VAL A 233 -0.47 9.20 -8.13
C VAL A 233 -0.83 8.61 -6.77
N PHE A 234 0.12 7.94 -6.10
CA PHE A 234 -0.04 7.41 -4.75
C PHE A 234 0.46 8.35 -3.65
N GLU A 235 1.07 9.48 -4.01
CA GLU A 235 1.51 10.45 -3.02
C GLU A 235 0.30 11.11 -2.36
N PRO A 236 0.28 11.23 -1.03
CA PRO A 236 -0.80 11.90 -0.31
C PRO A 236 -0.95 13.35 -0.78
N PHE A 237 -2.20 13.80 -0.92
CA PHE A 237 -2.56 15.15 -1.40
C PHE A 237 -2.22 15.45 -2.85
N PHE A 238 -1.61 14.53 -3.58
CA PHE A 238 -1.35 14.71 -5.00
C PHE A 238 -2.65 14.63 -5.80
N THR A 239 -2.93 15.65 -6.58
CA THR A 239 -4.11 15.70 -7.47
C THR A 239 -3.86 16.57 -8.68
N THR A 240 -4.26 16.11 -9.84
CA THR A 240 -4.32 16.90 -11.09
C THR A 240 -5.67 17.65 -11.22
N LYS A 241 -6.64 17.32 -10.37
CA LYS A 241 -8.02 17.86 -10.37
C LYS A 241 -8.14 19.05 -9.43
N ARG A 242 -7.64 20.22 -9.81
CA ARG A 242 -7.67 21.42 -8.97
C ARG A 242 -9.08 21.71 -8.47
N GLY A 243 -9.27 21.74 -7.16
CA GLY A 243 -10.55 22.06 -6.50
C GLY A 243 -11.61 20.95 -6.52
N LYS A 244 -11.37 19.77 -7.12
CA LYS A 244 -12.37 18.67 -7.22
C LYS A 244 -11.92 17.36 -6.57
N GLY A 245 -10.71 17.27 -6.05
CA GLY A 245 -10.20 16.06 -5.42
C GLY A 245 -9.29 16.38 -4.24
N THR A 246 -9.32 15.54 -3.20
CA THR A 246 -8.50 15.67 -1.99
C THR A 246 -7.06 15.18 -2.19
N GLY A 247 -6.81 14.37 -3.23
CA GLY A 247 -5.54 13.69 -3.44
C GLY A 247 -5.25 12.56 -2.44
N LEU A 248 -6.24 12.17 -1.62
CA LEU A 248 -6.05 11.12 -0.60
C LEU A 248 -6.58 9.74 -1.03
N GLY A 249 -7.46 9.67 -2.03
CA GLY A 249 -8.14 8.43 -2.38
C GLY A 249 -7.19 7.28 -2.75
N LEU A 250 -6.23 7.52 -3.64
CA LEU A 250 -5.28 6.49 -4.07
C LEU A 250 -4.27 6.13 -2.99
N SER A 251 -3.79 7.09 -2.20
CA SER A 251 -2.88 6.82 -1.08
C SER A 251 -3.55 5.98 0.02
N ILE A 252 -4.83 6.26 0.34
CA ILE A 252 -5.64 5.45 1.26
C ILE A 252 -5.86 4.05 0.69
N SER A 253 -6.19 3.94 -0.60
CA SER A 253 -6.36 2.65 -1.26
C SER A 253 -5.09 1.80 -1.18
N GLN A 254 -3.92 2.41 -1.42
CA GLN A 254 -2.63 1.73 -1.27
C GLN A 254 -2.37 1.29 0.18
N ALA A 255 -2.66 2.14 1.17
CA ALA A 255 -2.51 1.80 2.58
C ALA A 255 -3.39 0.60 2.98
N TYR A 256 -4.67 0.60 2.54
CA TYR A 256 -5.59 -0.50 2.82
C TYR A 256 -5.17 -1.80 2.12
N VAL A 257 -4.76 -1.75 0.86
CA VAL A 257 -4.26 -2.94 0.16
C VAL A 257 -3.01 -3.50 0.84
N ARG A 258 -2.08 -2.65 1.26
CA ARG A 258 -0.87 -3.07 2.00
C ARG A 258 -1.19 -3.65 3.38
N SER A 259 -2.20 -3.14 4.10
CA SER A 259 -2.64 -3.74 5.38
C SER A 259 -3.18 -5.16 5.21
N HIS A 260 -3.65 -5.49 4.00
CA HIS A 260 -4.05 -6.84 3.61
C HIS A 260 -2.89 -7.68 3.03
N GLU A 261 -1.62 -7.21 3.15
CA GLU A 261 -0.42 -7.83 2.54
C GLU A 261 -0.51 -7.93 1.02
N GLY A 262 -1.33 -7.08 0.41
CA GLY A 262 -1.53 -6.99 -1.02
C GLY A 262 -0.61 -5.95 -1.68
N ASP A 263 -0.70 -5.89 -3.00
CA ASP A 263 -0.06 -4.88 -3.83
C ASP A 263 -1.06 -4.19 -4.74
N ILE A 264 -0.81 -2.92 -5.08
CA ILE A 264 -1.62 -2.13 -6.00
C ILE A 264 -0.74 -1.46 -7.05
N GLN A 265 -1.10 -1.64 -8.31
CA GLN A 265 -0.36 -1.11 -9.46
C GLN A 265 -1.32 -0.37 -10.39
N ILE A 266 -0.79 0.63 -11.11
CA ILE A 266 -1.54 1.41 -12.10
C ILE A 266 -0.80 1.39 -13.42
N GLU A 267 -1.52 1.00 -14.48
CA GLU A 267 -1.09 1.08 -15.87
C GLU A 267 -2.01 2.04 -16.59
N SER A 268 -1.45 3.06 -17.22
CA SER A 268 -2.22 4.07 -17.92
C SER A 268 -1.39 4.75 -18.99
N ALA A 269 -2.06 5.23 -20.04
CA ALA A 269 -1.47 6.09 -21.05
C ALA A 269 -2.53 7.11 -21.50
N PRO A 270 -2.14 8.31 -21.94
CA PRO A 270 -3.06 9.30 -22.47
C PRO A 270 -3.98 8.71 -23.54
N ASP A 271 -5.28 8.98 -23.43
CA ASP A 271 -6.36 8.54 -24.33
C ASP A 271 -6.52 7.01 -24.47
N ARG A 272 -5.90 6.23 -23.57
CA ARG A 272 -6.02 4.76 -23.54
C ARG A 272 -6.71 4.22 -22.28
N GLY A 273 -7.19 5.12 -21.42
CA GLY A 273 -7.80 4.75 -20.15
C GLY A 273 -6.77 4.33 -19.10
N THR A 274 -7.29 3.77 -18.00
CA THR A 274 -6.47 3.34 -16.86
C THR A 274 -6.88 1.92 -16.44
N THR A 275 -5.89 1.13 -16.06
CA THR A 275 -6.08 -0.15 -15.40
C THR A 275 -5.42 -0.08 -14.04
N VAL A 276 -6.20 -0.25 -12.98
CA VAL A 276 -5.70 -0.41 -11.62
C VAL A 276 -5.79 -1.86 -11.25
N THR A 277 -4.67 -2.47 -10.91
CA THR A 277 -4.54 -3.88 -10.53
C THR A 277 -4.25 -3.99 -9.05
N ILE A 278 -5.06 -4.76 -8.32
CA ILE A 278 -4.89 -5.09 -6.90
C ILE A 278 -4.65 -6.59 -6.80
N THR A 279 -3.58 -6.98 -6.12
CA THR A 279 -3.27 -8.37 -5.80
C THR A 279 -3.44 -8.59 -4.31
N LEU A 280 -4.29 -9.53 -3.92
CA LEU A 280 -4.57 -9.88 -2.52
C LEU A 280 -4.27 -11.35 -2.28
N PRO A 281 -3.47 -11.71 -1.25
CA PRO A 281 -3.17 -13.11 -0.96
C PRO A 281 -4.38 -13.84 -0.39
N PHE A 282 -4.52 -15.15 -0.70
CA PHE A 282 -5.46 -16.01 -0.01
C PHE A 282 -4.92 -16.30 1.39
N ARG A 283 -5.45 -15.61 2.41
CA ARG A 283 -5.14 -15.90 3.80
C ARG A 283 -6.00 -17.03 4.33
N GLN A 284 -5.39 -17.96 5.04
CA GLN A 284 -6.14 -18.86 5.89
C GLN A 284 -6.49 -18.12 7.18
N VAL A 285 -7.78 -17.97 7.47
CA VAL A 285 -8.22 -17.52 8.80
C VAL A 285 -7.85 -18.65 9.75
N ALA A 286 -6.93 -18.41 10.68
CA ALA A 286 -6.80 -19.30 11.82
C ALA A 286 -8.19 -19.43 12.48
N PRO A 287 -8.67 -20.65 12.80
CA PRO A 287 -9.92 -20.79 13.52
C PRO A 287 -9.84 -19.94 14.81
N PRO A 288 -10.93 -19.25 15.20
CA PRO A 288 -10.95 -18.53 16.47
C PRO A 288 -10.49 -19.48 17.55
N ALA A 289 -9.59 -19.01 18.43
CA ALA A 289 -9.19 -19.77 19.60
C ALA A 289 -10.46 -20.21 20.33
N PRO A 290 -10.58 -21.47 20.77
CA PRO A 290 -11.76 -21.89 21.51
C PRO A 290 -11.92 -20.94 22.70
N GLU A 291 -13.10 -20.32 22.79
CA GLU A 291 -13.47 -19.54 23.97
C GLU A 291 -13.22 -20.45 25.19
N GLU A 292 -12.28 -20.10 26.03
CA GLU A 292 -12.06 -20.76 27.31
C GLU A 292 -13.39 -20.66 28.04
N GLY A 293 -14.02 -21.83 28.22
CA GLY A 293 -15.35 -21.93 28.77
C GLY A 293 -15.44 -21.19 30.09
N GLU A 294 -16.43 -20.33 30.24
CA GLU A 294 -16.90 -19.90 31.53
C GLU A 294 -17.13 -21.13 32.39
N GLU A 295 -16.23 -21.39 33.35
CA GLU A 295 -16.43 -22.31 34.44
C GLU A 295 -17.70 -21.87 35.18
N SER A 296 -18.76 -22.63 34.99
CA SER A 296 -19.99 -22.50 35.74
C SER A 296 -19.66 -22.63 37.22
N GLN A 297 -19.61 -21.52 37.94
CA GLN A 297 -19.62 -21.53 39.39
C GLN A 297 -20.99 -22.06 39.84
N GLU A 298 -21.04 -23.36 40.16
CA GLU A 298 -22.13 -23.94 40.95
C GLU A 298 -22.18 -23.24 42.29
N VAL A 299 -23.16 -22.37 42.47
CA VAL A 299 -23.51 -21.81 43.79
C VAL A 299 -24.17 -22.91 44.60
N ILE A 300 -23.40 -23.55 45.50
CA ILE A 300 -23.94 -24.42 46.55
C ILE A 300 -24.61 -23.50 47.57
N ILE A 301 -25.93 -23.50 47.58
CA ILE A 301 -26.75 -22.93 48.65
C ILE A 301 -26.88 -23.98 49.73
N GLN A 302 -26.28 -23.73 50.91
CA GLN A 302 -26.66 -24.37 52.16
C GLN A 302 -27.52 -23.41 52.99
#